data_d5d5af54d6ed0238b8a49495138f6487
#
_entry.id   d5d5af54d6ed0238b8a49495138f6487
#
_cell.length_a   1.000
_cell.length_b   1.000
_cell.length_c   1.000
_cell.angle_alpha   90.00
_cell.angle_beta   90.00
_cell.angle_gamma   90.00
#
_symmetry.space_group_name_H-M   'P 1'
#
loop_
_entity.id
_entity.type
_entity.pdbx_description
1 polymer ?
#
loop_
_entity_poly.entity_id
_entity_poly.type
_entity_poly.pdbx_seq_one_letter_code
_entity_poly.pdbx_strand_id
1 'polypeptide(L)'
;MNPNHEHACGCEHTHEEESQYNKYEDALSKYQTNLKDDEIAEKTARLIEKHLEENNTKEVKKFLFNCIDLTTLKCTDSDTSVMKFTEKVNEFVDRYPDLKNVAAICVYPNMAEIVNDTLEADDVKIACVSGGFPSSQTFIEVKVAETAMAIHSGADEIDIVISVGKFLSGDYEGMCDEIEELKEVCGDKHLKVILETGAFG
;
A
#
# COMPACT_ATOMS: atom_id res chain seq x y z
N MET A 1 44.23 10.54 -60.83
CA MET A 1 43.07 10.18 -61.63
C MET A 1 41.98 9.68 -60.70
N ASN A 2 40.94 10.52 -60.57
CA ASN A 2 39.66 10.23 -59.93
C ASN A 2 38.89 9.18 -60.77
N PRO A 3 37.90 8.41 -60.29
CA PRO A 3 36.65 9.05 -59.95
C PRO A 3 35.87 8.43 -58.70
N ASN A 4 35.11 9.34 -58.08
CA ASN A 4 33.83 9.22 -57.39
C ASN A 4 33.04 7.92 -57.60
N HIS A 5 32.56 7.37 -56.49
CA HIS A 5 31.25 6.71 -56.40
C HIS A 5 30.50 7.17 -55.12
N GLU A 6 29.62 8.12 -55.38
CA GLU A 6 28.51 8.43 -54.47
C GLU A 6 27.49 7.27 -54.53
N HIS A 7 27.21 6.62 -53.42
CA HIS A 7 25.98 5.88 -53.25
C HIS A 7 25.17 6.55 -52.12
N ALA A 8 24.26 7.40 -52.55
CA ALA A 8 23.15 7.85 -51.71
C ALA A 8 22.17 6.67 -51.55
N CYS A 9 22.08 6.12 -50.37
CA CYS A 9 20.99 5.23 -49.97
C CYS A 9 20.05 6.06 -49.08
N GLY A 10 19.04 6.64 -49.72
CA GLY A 10 17.93 7.29 -49.02
C GLY A 10 17.02 6.21 -48.43
N CYS A 11 17.17 5.93 -47.14
CA CYS A 11 16.12 5.31 -46.36
C CYS A 11 15.37 6.41 -45.59
N GLU A 12 14.30 6.90 -46.20
CA GLU A 12 13.28 7.62 -45.46
C GLU A 12 12.59 6.62 -44.49
N HIS A 13 13.05 6.62 -43.28
CA HIS A 13 12.25 6.04 -42.20
C HIS A 13 11.15 7.05 -41.86
N THR A 14 9.98 6.85 -42.46
CA THR A 14 8.73 7.41 -41.93
C THR A 14 8.49 6.72 -40.61
N HIS A 15 8.82 7.40 -39.50
CA HIS A 15 8.28 7.07 -38.21
C HIS A 15 6.79 7.39 -38.27
N GLU A 16 5.98 6.39 -38.56
CA GLU A 16 4.58 6.40 -38.17
C GLU A 16 4.58 6.44 -36.65
N GLU A 17 4.32 7.59 -36.04
CA GLU A 17 3.91 7.73 -34.67
C GLU A 17 2.55 7.02 -34.58
N GLU A 18 2.55 5.70 -34.32
CA GLU A 18 1.40 5.02 -33.77
C GLU A 18 1.12 5.75 -32.47
N SER A 19 0.00 6.45 -32.40
CA SER A 19 -0.49 7.04 -31.17
C SER A 19 -0.71 5.89 -30.18
N GLN A 20 0.28 5.67 -29.32
CA GLN A 20 0.24 4.60 -28.33
C GLN A 20 -0.95 4.89 -27.42
N TYR A 21 -2.00 4.07 -27.54
CA TYR A 21 -3.20 4.19 -26.72
C TYR A 21 -2.81 4.11 -25.23
N ASN A 22 -2.93 5.24 -24.55
CA ASN A 22 -2.60 5.31 -23.14
C ASN A 22 -3.85 4.96 -22.31
N LYS A 23 -3.95 3.71 -21.86
CA LYS A 23 -5.05 3.19 -21.04
C LYS A 23 -5.28 4.01 -19.75
N TYR A 24 -4.23 4.64 -19.23
CA TYR A 24 -4.29 5.45 -18.01
C TYR A 24 -4.89 6.83 -18.26
N GLU A 25 -4.56 7.46 -19.38
CA GLU A 25 -5.19 8.73 -19.79
C GLU A 25 -6.70 8.54 -20.03
N ASP A 26 -7.09 7.45 -20.71
CA ASP A 26 -8.50 7.12 -20.89
C ASP A 26 -9.19 6.87 -19.54
N ALA A 27 -8.54 6.18 -18.58
CA ALA A 27 -9.09 5.98 -17.26
C ALA A 27 -9.24 7.29 -16.48
N LEU A 28 -8.23 8.16 -16.50
CA LEU A 28 -8.23 9.46 -15.81
C LEU A 28 -9.27 10.42 -16.42
N SER A 29 -9.47 10.39 -17.74
CA SER A 29 -10.46 11.24 -18.42
C SER A 29 -11.91 11.04 -17.95
N LYS A 30 -12.19 9.90 -17.32
CA LYS A 30 -13.52 9.56 -16.75
C LYS A 30 -13.79 10.26 -15.43
N TYR A 31 -12.79 10.87 -14.82
CA TYR A 31 -12.89 11.50 -13.51
C TYR A 31 -12.60 13.00 -13.59
N GLN A 32 -13.26 13.75 -12.72
CA GLN A 32 -12.97 15.17 -12.56
C GLN A 32 -11.67 15.31 -11.72
N THR A 33 -10.60 15.83 -12.35
CA THR A 33 -9.28 15.99 -11.73
C THR A 33 -8.95 17.41 -11.29
N ASN A 34 -9.82 18.41 -11.60
CA ASN A 34 -9.63 19.82 -11.26
C ASN A 34 -10.54 20.27 -10.11
N LEU A 35 -10.70 19.42 -9.10
CA LEU A 35 -11.46 19.74 -7.89
C LEU A 35 -10.76 20.84 -7.09
N LYS A 36 -11.57 21.71 -6.47
CA LYS A 36 -11.09 22.76 -5.57
C LYS A 36 -11.29 22.35 -4.12
N ASP A 37 -10.42 22.83 -3.25
CA ASP A 37 -10.45 22.49 -1.83
C ASP A 37 -11.77 22.85 -1.15
N ASP A 38 -12.36 24.00 -1.50
CA ASP A 38 -13.65 24.43 -0.98
C ASP A 38 -14.80 23.53 -1.42
N GLU A 39 -14.79 23.05 -2.69
CA GLU A 39 -15.78 22.09 -3.20
C GLU A 39 -15.66 20.74 -2.47
N ILE A 40 -14.42 20.28 -2.20
CA ILE A 40 -14.16 19.04 -1.46
C ILE A 40 -14.61 19.19 -0.01
N ALA A 41 -14.26 20.29 0.64
CA ALA A 41 -14.67 20.58 2.01
C ALA A 41 -16.21 20.62 2.15
N GLU A 42 -16.92 21.23 1.21
CA GLU A 42 -18.38 21.30 1.21
C GLU A 42 -19.01 19.91 1.02
N LYS A 43 -18.49 19.11 0.06
CA LYS A 43 -18.95 17.72 -0.14
C LYS A 43 -18.73 16.86 1.10
N THR A 44 -17.56 16.98 1.72
CA THR A 44 -17.23 16.27 2.96
C THR A 44 -18.15 16.66 4.11
N ALA A 45 -18.41 17.96 4.30
CA ALA A 45 -19.32 18.44 5.33
C ALA A 45 -20.73 17.88 5.15
N ARG A 46 -21.26 17.86 3.93
CA ARG A 46 -22.56 17.27 3.62
C ARG A 46 -22.63 15.75 3.89
N LEU A 47 -21.55 15.02 3.59
CA LEU A 47 -21.50 13.58 3.89
C LEU A 47 -21.50 13.33 5.40
N ILE A 48 -20.72 14.12 6.15
CA ILE A 48 -20.69 14.04 7.62
C ILE A 48 -22.07 14.36 8.19
N GLU A 49 -22.68 15.48 7.81
CA GLU A 49 -24.01 15.86 8.28
C GLU A 49 -25.06 14.78 8.03
N LYS A 50 -25.03 14.19 6.84
CA LYS A 50 -26.00 13.16 6.44
C LYS A 50 -25.85 11.86 7.20
N HIS A 51 -24.63 11.45 7.52
CA HIS A 51 -24.33 10.09 7.98
C HIS A 51 -23.80 10.00 9.42
N LEU A 52 -23.56 11.14 10.10
CA LEU A 52 -22.94 11.16 11.43
C LEU A 52 -23.81 10.43 12.46
N GLU A 53 -25.11 10.68 12.52
CA GLU A 53 -25.99 10.10 13.54
C GLU A 53 -26.06 8.58 13.44
N GLU A 54 -26.23 8.03 12.22
CA GLU A 54 -26.29 6.59 11.98
C GLU A 54 -24.98 5.87 12.26
N ASN A 55 -23.85 6.55 12.04
CA ASN A 55 -22.51 5.97 12.21
C ASN A 55 -21.86 6.27 13.58
N ASN A 56 -22.43 7.18 14.37
CA ASN A 56 -21.89 7.51 15.71
C ASN A 56 -22.52 6.66 16.84
N THR A 57 -22.82 5.41 16.57
CA THR A 57 -23.39 4.46 17.52
C THR A 57 -22.32 3.63 18.22
N LYS A 58 -22.68 3.00 19.35
CA LYS A 58 -21.79 2.11 20.09
C LYS A 58 -21.43 0.88 19.27
N GLU A 59 -22.36 0.35 18.50
CA GLU A 59 -22.22 -0.82 17.65
C GLU A 59 -21.23 -0.56 16.51
N VAL A 60 -21.37 0.58 15.83
CA VAL A 60 -20.43 0.99 14.77
C VAL A 60 -19.02 1.21 15.35
N LYS A 61 -18.89 1.82 16.52
CA LYS A 61 -17.59 1.99 17.19
C LYS A 61 -16.94 0.66 17.57
N LYS A 62 -17.71 -0.33 18.03
CA LYS A 62 -17.22 -1.69 18.27
C LYS A 62 -16.74 -2.35 16.98
N PHE A 63 -17.49 -2.19 15.90
CA PHE A 63 -17.10 -2.69 14.58
C PHE A 63 -15.81 -2.03 14.08
N LEU A 64 -15.71 -0.70 14.17
CA LEU A 64 -14.50 0.05 13.79
C LEU A 64 -13.28 -0.36 14.61
N PHE A 65 -13.47 -0.68 15.90
CA PHE A 65 -12.38 -1.19 16.72
C PHE A 65 -11.82 -2.51 16.17
N ASN A 66 -12.68 -3.40 15.70
CA ASN A 66 -12.28 -4.66 15.07
C ASN A 66 -11.70 -4.48 13.63
N CYS A 67 -11.71 -3.26 13.09
CA CYS A 67 -11.06 -2.93 11.82
C CYS A 67 -9.67 -2.27 11.98
N ILE A 68 -9.18 -2.16 13.22
CA ILE A 68 -7.90 -1.50 13.49
C ILE A 68 -6.75 -2.48 13.26
N ASP A 69 -5.77 -2.06 12.47
CA ASP A 69 -4.44 -2.64 12.48
C ASP A 69 -3.63 -1.93 13.57
N LEU A 70 -3.46 -2.61 14.71
CA LEU A 70 -2.74 -2.08 15.85
C LEU A 70 -1.24 -2.03 15.52
N THR A 71 -0.72 -0.82 15.34
CA THR A 71 0.56 -0.59 14.68
C THR A 71 1.65 -0.13 15.64
N THR A 72 2.85 -0.70 15.53
CA THR A 72 4.10 -0.15 16.05
C THR A 72 5.17 -0.16 14.97
N LEU A 73 5.63 1.03 14.61
CA LEU A 73 6.64 1.27 13.56
C LEU A 73 7.67 2.28 14.06
N LYS A 74 8.13 2.09 15.30
CA LYS A 74 9.11 2.98 15.93
C LYS A 74 10.52 2.49 15.62
N CYS A 75 11.43 3.42 15.37
CA CYS A 75 12.87 3.09 15.25
C CYS A 75 13.47 2.48 16.53
N THR A 76 12.73 2.53 17.65
CA THR A 76 13.12 1.96 18.95
C THR A 76 12.47 0.62 19.24
N ASP A 77 11.68 0.05 18.31
CA ASP A 77 11.08 -1.27 18.49
C ASP A 77 12.18 -2.34 18.57
N SER A 78 11.97 -3.27 19.45
CA SER A 78 12.85 -4.40 19.72
C SER A 78 12.02 -5.65 19.99
N ASP A 79 12.61 -6.83 19.90
CA ASP A 79 11.97 -8.10 20.17
C ASP A 79 11.17 -8.05 21.49
N THR A 80 11.79 -7.56 22.57
CA THR A 80 11.12 -7.44 23.88
C THR A 80 9.94 -6.47 23.87
N SER A 81 10.04 -5.34 23.13
CA SER A 81 8.95 -4.36 23.09
C SER A 81 7.77 -4.86 22.24
N VAL A 82 8.06 -5.53 21.12
CA VAL A 82 7.04 -6.12 20.24
C VAL A 82 6.38 -7.32 20.89
N MET A 83 7.13 -8.20 21.56
CA MET A 83 6.56 -9.29 22.35
C MET A 83 5.56 -8.77 23.38
N LYS A 84 5.94 -7.79 24.23
CA LYS A 84 5.04 -7.17 25.21
C LYS A 84 3.84 -6.46 24.58
N PHE A 85 4.00 -5.95 23.38
CA PHE A 85 2.92 -5.34 22.62
C PHE A 85 1.90 -6.40 22.18
N THR A 86 2.35 -7.55 21.71
CA THR A 86 1.55 -8.69 21.27
C THR A 86 0.84 -9.36 22.47
N GLU A 87 1.53 -9.52 23.61
CA GLU A 87 0.95 -10.05 24.85
C GLU A 87 -0.30 -9.25 25.30
N LYS A 88 -0.30 -7.92 25.13
CA LYS A 88 -1.48 -7.08 25.44
C LYS A 88 -2.66 -7.38 24.53
N VAL A 89 -2.40 -7.77 23.29
CA VAL A 89 -3.45 -8.19 22.34
C VAL A 89 -4.02 -9.54 22.74
N ASN A 90 -3.18 -10.48 23.19
CA ASN A 90 -3.63 -11.78 23.72
C ASN A 90 -4.53 -11.60 24.97
N GLU A 91 -4.12 -10.74 25.90
CA GLU A 91 -4.87 -10.45 27.13
C GLU A 91 -6.18 -9.67 26.89
N PHE A 92 -6.39 -9.12 25.69
CA PHE A 92 -7.52 -8.23 25.42
C PHE A 92 -8.87 -8.92 25.58
N VAL A 93 -9.02 -10.14 25.10
CA VAL A 93 -10.27 -10.91 25.16
C VAL A 93 -10.69 -11.19 26.61
N ASP A 94 -9.73 -11.50 27.47
CA ASP A 94 -9.99 -11.74 28.89
C ASP A 94 -10.45 -10.47 29.62
N ARG A 95 -9.91 -9.32 29.23
CA ARG A 95 -10.26 -8.02 29.81
C ARG A 95 -11.58 -7.45 29.29
N TYR A 96 -11.93 -7.76 28.04
CA TYR A 96 -13.08 -7.19 27.33
C TYR A 96 -13.85 -8.26 26.55
N PRO A 97 -14.50 -9.24 27.23
CA PRO A 97 -15.14 -10.40 26.59
C PRO A 97 -16.30 -10.04 25.64
N ASP A 98 -16.85 -8.83 25.78
CA ASP A 98 -17.93 -8.32 24.91
C ASP A 98 -17.43 -7.61 23.64
N LEU A 99 -16.11 -7.53 23.42
CA LEU A 99 -15.48 -6.87 22.29
C LEU A 99 -14.68 -7.88 21.48
N LYS A 100 -14.79 -7.79 20.16
CA LYS A 100 -13.83 -8.44 19.28
C LYS A 100 -12.49 -7.72 19.37
N ASN A 101 -11.40 -8.45 19.17
CA ASN A 101 -10.06 -7.91 19.15
C ASN A 101 -9.84 -7.00 17.94
N VAL A 102 -8.67 -6.39 17.84
CA VAL A 102 -8.21 -5.66 16.65
C VAL A 102 -8.09 -6.60 15.43
N ALA A 103 -8.11 -6.06 14.21
CA ALA A 103 -8.01 -6.86 13.00
C ALA A 103 -6.62 -7.48 12.82
N ALA A 104 -5.58 -6.68 13.07
CA ALA A 104 -4.19 -7.11 12.92
C ALA A 104 -3.25 -6.40 13.90
N ILE A 105 -2.07 -6.98 14.08
CA ILE A 105 -0.88 -6.30 14.58
C ILE A 105 -0.01 -5.95 13.38
N CYS A 106 0.33 -4.67 13.21
CA CYS A 106 1.18 -4.20 12.13
C CYS A 106 2.56 -3.79 12.64
N VAL A 107 3.62 -4.38 12.04
CA VAL A 107 5.01 -4.21 12.44
C VAL A 107 5.96 -4.09 11.23
N TYR A 108 7.22 -3.77 11.49
CA TYR A 108 8.29 -3.93 10.50
C TYR A 108 8.53 -5.42 10.17
N PRO A 109 8.96 -5.76 8.93
CA PRO A 109 9.09 -7.15 8.48
C PRO A 109 10.01 -8.01 9.37
N ASN A 110 11.06 -7.44 9.88
CA ASN A 110 11.99 -8.13 10.79
C ASN A 110 11.42 -8.45 12.18
N MET A 111 10.22 -7.96 12.51
CA MET A 111 9.50 -8.22 13.75
C MET A 111 8.35 -9.23 13.56
N ALA A 112 8.10 -9.67 12.34
CA ALA A 112 7.00 -10.59 12.03
C ALA A 112 7.12 -11.91 12.81
N GLU A 113 8.31 -12.51 12.87
CA GLU A 113 8.57 -13.76 13.57
C GLU A 113 8.25 -13.65 15.07
N ILE A 114 8.64 -12.53 15.71
CA ILE A 114 8.34 -12.27 17.12
C ILE A 114 6.83 -12.19 17.38
N VAL A 115 6.08 -11.53 16.48
CA VAL A 115 4.62 -11.49 16.58
C VAL A 115 4.05 -12.88 16.37
N ASN A 116 4.50 -13.61 15.34
CA ASN A 116 4.04 -14.96 15.02
C ASN A 116 4.26 -15.95 16.18
N ASP A 117 5.38 -15.86 16.85
CA ASP A 117 5.72 -16.74 17.98
C ASP A 117 4.96 -16.39 19.28
N THR A 118 4.50 -15.13 19.38
CA THR A 118 3.88 -14.62 20.63
C THR A 118 2.35 -14.54 20.53
N LEU A 119 1.79 -14.37 19.33
CA LEU A 119 0.36 -14.16 19.14
C LEU A 119 -0.44 -15.45 19.37
N GLU A 120 -1.36 -15.40 20.34
CA GLU A 120 -2.26 -16.50 20.72
C GLU A 120 -3.71 -16.23 20.29
N ALA A 121 -4.04 -14.98 19.94
CA ALA A 121 -5.40 -14.60 19.53
C ALA A 121 -5.68 -15.05 18.09
N ASP A 122 -6.52 -16.07 17.92
CA ASP A 122 -6.81 -16.75 16.63
C ASP A 122 -7.43 -15.83 15.55
N ASP A 123 -8.10 -14.75 15.95
CA ASP A 123 -8.82 -13.85 15.05
C ASP A 123 -8.04 -12.57 14.70
N VAL A 124 -6.79 -12.46 15.13
CA VAL A 124 -5.89 -11.34 14.85
C VAL A 124 -4.85 -11.73 13.81
N LYS A 125 -4.70 -10.91 12.78
CA LYS A 125 -3.74 -11.13 11.71
C LYS A 125 -2.39 -10.47 12.00
N ILE A 126 -1.37 -10.89 11.26
CA ILE A 126 -0.05 -10.26 11.27
C ILE A 126 0.09 -9.47 9.98
N ALA A 127 0.15 -8.16 10.09
CA ALA A 127 0.43 -7.25 8.98
C ALA A 127 1.88 -6.76 9.05
N CYS A 128 2.55 -6.67 7.91
CA CYS A 128 3.90 -6.12 7.83
C CYS A 128 3.97 -5.04 6.77
N VAL A 129 4.59 -3.91 7.13
CA VAL A 129 5.02 -2.95 6.12
C VAL A 129 6.16 -3.53 5.30
N SER A 130 6.22 -3.24 4.00
CA SER A 130 7.24 -3.78 3.09
C SER A 130 7.46 -2.88 1.89
N GLY A 131 8.26 -3.32 0.94
CA GLY A 131 8.51 -2.59 -0.30
C GLY A 131 9.29 -1.30 -0.11
N GLY A 132 10.20 -1.24 0.87
CA GLY A 132 10.98 -0.04 1.19
C GLY A 132 10.16 1.04 1.91
N PHE A 133 9.21 0.60 2.74
CA PHE A 133 8.35 1.49 3.54
C PHE A 133 9.20 2.47 4.40
N PRO A 134 8.79 3.77 4.55
CA PRO A 134 7.56 4.38 3.99
C PRO A 134 7.72 5.01 2.61
N SER A 135 8.93 5.13 2.08
CA SER A 135 9.21 5.93 0.88
C SER A 135 9.02 5.18 -0.44
N SER A 136 9.03 3.85 -0.42
CA SER A 136 9.06 3.00 -1.62
C SER A 136 10.27 3.24 -2.54
N GLN A 137 11.29 3.99 -2.08
CA GLN A 137 12.45 4.43 -2.86
C GLN A 137 13.61 3.42 -2.76
N THR A 138 13.41 2.22 -3.31
CA THR A 138 14.43 1.18 -3.41
C THR A 138 14.23 0.35 -4.69
N PHE A 139 15.13 -0.59 -4.95
CA PHE A 139 15.07 -1.48 -6.10
C PHE A 139 13.93 -2.49 -5.97
N ILE A 140 13.33 -2.86 -7.09
CA ILE A 140 12.19 -3.82 -7.08
C ILE A 140 12.61 -5.19 -6.52
N GLU A 141 13.82 -5.65 -6.80
CA GLU A 141 14.35 -6.90 -6.28
C GLU A 141 14.46 -6.88 -4.74
N VAL A 142 14.76 -5.73 -4.16
CA VAL A 142 14.79 -5.54 -2.70
C VAL A 142 13.39 -5.58 -2.12
N LYS A 143 12.42 -4.91 -2.77
CA LYS A 143 11.01 -4.93 -2.37
C LYS A 143 10.44 -6.36 -2.39
N VAL A 144 10.74 -7.13 -3.45
CA VAL A 144 10.36 -8.54 -3.62
C VAL A 144 10.96 -9.38 -2.50
N ALA A 145 12.27 -9.24 -2.25
CA ALA A 145 12.94 -10.01 -1.21
C ALA A 145 12.40 -9.70 0.19
N GLU A 146 12.18 -8.42 0.52
CA GLU A 146 11.62 -7.98 1.80
C GLU A 146 10.21 -8.56 2.01
N THR A 147 9.35 -8.48 0.99
CA THR A 147 7.99 -9.03 1.01
C THR A 147 7.99 -10.55 1.22
N ALA A 148 8.82 -11.27 0.47
CA ALA A 148 8.94 -12.72 0.61
C ALA A 148 9.42 -13.13 2.02
N MET A 149 10.37 -12.40 2.59
CA MET A 149 10.88 -12.64 3.95
C MET A 149 9.81 -12.36 5.00
N ALA A 150 9.04 -11.26 4.88
CA ALA A 150 7.95 -10.96 5.80
C ALA A 150 6.90 -12.08 5.83
N ILE A 151 6.49 -12.58 4.66
CA ILE A 151 5.54 -13.69 4.53
C ILE A 151 6.12 -14.97 5.13
N HIS A 152 7.39 -15.28 4.87
CA HIS A 152 8.08 -16.44 5.44
C HIS A 152 8.10 -16.39 6.98
N SER A 153 8.24 -15.19 7.54
CA SER A 153 8.24 -14.93 8.99
C SER A 153 6.84 -14.90 9.61
N GLY A 154 5.78 -15.17 8.84
CA GLY A 154 4.42 -15.34 9.35
C GLY A 154 3.44 -14.22 9.02
N ALA A 155 3.81 -13.23 8.20
CA ALA A 155 2.87 -12.18 7.79
C ALA A 155 1.68 -12.74 6.98
N ASP A 156 0.47 -12.34 7.36
CA ASP A 156 -0.78 -12.63 6.65
C ASP A 156 -1.14 -11.52 5.66
N GLU A 157 -0.66 -10.31 5.91
CA GLU A 157 -0.96 -9.11 5.15
C GLU A 157 0.31 -8.29 4.96
N ILE A 158 0.45 -7.72 3.77
CA ILE A 158 1.59 -6.89 3.39
C ILE A 158 1.11 -5.50 3.02
N ASP A 159 1.71 -4.48 3.63
CA ASP A 159 1.39 -3.08 3.43
C ASP A 159 2.54 -2.39 2.69
N ILE A 160 2.30 -1.96 1.46
CA ILE A 160 3.28 -1.22 0.65
C ILE A 160 2.81 0.20 0.38
N VAL A 161 3.74 1.11 0.12
CA VAL A 161 3.43 2.45 -0.41
C VAL A 161 3.69 2.45 -1.91
N ILE A 162 2.81 3.10 -2.68
CA ILE A 162 3.06 3.28 -4.12
C ILE A 162 4.38 4.00 -4.36
N SER A 163 4.98 3.80 -5.51
CA SER A 163 6.10 4.62 -5.98
C SER A 163 5.59 6.02 -6.38
N VAL A 164 5.43 6.91 -5.38
CA VAL A 164 4.86 8.26 -5.54
C VAL A 164 5.57 9.06 -6.63
N GLY A 165 6.90 8.95 -6.72
CA GLY A 165 7.68 9.63 -7.77
C GLY A 165 7.30 9.18 -9.17
N LYS A 166 7.04 7.88 -9.38
CA LYS A 166 6.54 7.36 -10.67
C LYS A 166 5.16 7.92 -10.99
N PHE A 167 4.24 7.89 -10.03
CA PHE A 167 2.90 8.46 -10.20
C PHE A 167 2.96 9.93 -10.60
N LEU A 168 3.72 10.76 -9.88
CA LEU A 168 3.84 12.19 -10.14
C LEU A 168 4.54 12.52 -11.48
N SER A 169 5.39 11.64 -11.98
CA SER A 169 6.03 11.77 -13.30
C SER A 169 5.20 11.22 -14.47
N GLY A 170 4.03 10.61 -14.18
CA GLY A 170 3.16 9.99 -15.19
C GLY A 170 3.58 8.57 -15.58
N ASP A 171 4.58 7.97 -14.93
CA ASP A 171 4.98 6.57 -15.12
C ASP A 171 4.01 5.62 -14.38
N TYR A 172 2.75 5.64 -14.82
CA TYR A 172 1.70 4.81 -14.22
C TYR A 172 1.92 3.32 -14.49
N GLU A 173 2.48 2.98 -15.65
CA GLU A 173 2.79 1.61 -16.03
C GLU A 173 3.84 1.01 -15.09
N GLY A 174 4.99 1.67 -14.96
CA GLY A 174 6.04 1.20 -14.05
C GLY A 174 5.62 1.16 -12.58
N MET A 175 4.69 2.02 -12.14
CA MET A 175 4.09 1.93 -10.80
C MET A 175 3.19 0.72 -10.66
N CYS A 176 2.34 0.44 -11.66
CA CYS A 176 1.43 -0.71 -11.63
C CYS A 176 2.18 -2.04 -11.72
N ASP A 177 3.23 -2.11 -12.54
CA ASP A 177 4.08 -3.29 -12.68
C ASP A 177 4.74 -3.68 -11.34
N GLU A 178 5.22 -2.70 -10.57
CA GLU A 178 5.76 -2.94 -9.22
C GLU A 178 4.69 -3.52 -8.27
N ILE A 179 3.46 -3.00 -8.33
CA ILE A 179 2.36 -3.50 -7.49
C ILE A 179 1.98 -4.92 -7.90
N GLU A 180 1.92 -5.20 -9.21
CA GLU A 180 1.62 -6.53 -9.75
C GLU A 180 2.67 -7.55 -9.30
N GLU A 181 3.96 -7.24 -9.44
CA GLU A 181 5.06 -8.09 -9.04
C GLU A 181 5.02 -8.38 -7.52
N LEU A 182 4.76 -7.37 -6.69
CA LEU A 182 4.61 -7.57 -5.24
C LEU A 182 3.36 -8.37 -4.89
N LYS A 183 2.26 -8.23 -5.65
CA LYS A 183 1.07 -9.07 -5.47
C LYS A 183 1.34 -10.53 -5.84
N GLU A 184 2.11 -10.79 -6.87
CA GLU A 184 2.52 -12.15 -7.23
C GLU A 184 3.31 -12.81 -6.09
N VAL A 185 4.25 -12.06 -5.48
CA VAL A 185 5.02 -12.54 -4.30
C VAL A 185 4.11 -12.83 -3.11
N CYS A 186 3.07 -12.02 -2.90
CA CYS A 186 2.10 -12.24 -1.83
C CYS A 186 1.26 -13.51 -2.01
N GLY A 187 1.07 -14.00 -3.24
CA GLY A 187 0.26 -15.18 -3.51
C GLY A 187 -1.18 -15.03 -2.98
N ASP A 188 -1.57 -15.88 -2.03
CA ASP A 188 -2.86 -15.88 -1.36
C ASP A 188 -2.95 -14.86 -0.19
N LYS A 189 -1.83 -14.29 0.22
CA LYS A 189 -1.81 -13.26 1.27
C LYS A 189 -2.37 -11.93 0.77
N HIS A 190 -2.88 -11.13 1.70
CA HIS A 190 -3.42 -9.82 1.35
C HIS A 190 -2.31 -8.81 1.07
N LEU A 191 -2.45 -8.06 -0.01
CA LEU A 191 -1.66 -6.87 -0.29
C LEU A 191 -2.53 -5.63 -0.07
N LYS A 192 -2.08 -4.72 0.79
CA LYS A 192 -2.68 -3.39 0.98
C LYS A 192 -1.74 -2.34 0.40
N VAL A 193 -2.28 -1.46 -0.44
CA VAL A 193 -1.51 -0.44 -1.15
C VAL A 193 -1.84 0.93 -0.60
N ILE A 194 -0.89 1.52 0.11
CA ILE A 194 -1.00 2.87 0.68
C ILE A 194 -0.81 3.88 -0.44
N LEU A 195 -1.80 4.74 -0.65
CA LEU A 195 -1.80 5.71 -1.75
C LEU A 195 -0.96 6.95 -1.48
N GLU A 196 -0.64 7.26 -0.21
CA GLU A 196 0.12 8.45 0.23
C GLU A 196 -0.50 9.76 -0.29
N THR A 197 -1.82 9.89 -0.16
CA THR A 197 -2.61 10.99 -0.76
C THR A 197 -2.14 12.38 -0.34
N GLY A 198 -1.52 12.52 0.83
CA GLY A 198 -0.94 13.79 1.28
C GLY A 198 0.22 14.30 0.43
N ALA A 199 0.77 13.46 -0.46
CA ALA A 199 1.84 13.86 -1.38
C ALA A 199 1.33 14.49 -2.68
N PHE A 200 0.01 14.53 -2.90
CA PHE A 200 -0.56 14.96 -4.18
C PHE A 200 -1.16 16.39 -4.17
N GLY A 201 -0.97 17.14 -3.11
CA GLY A 201 -1.45 18.52 -2.98
C GLY A 201 -2.61 18.73 -2.05
#